data_cdc6d9675cb980f243db34685bb2b67c
#
_entry.id   cdc6d9675cb980f243db34685bb2b67c
#
_cell.length_a   1.000
_cell.length_b   1.000
_cell.length_c   1.000
_cell.angle_alpha   90.00
_cell.angle_beta   90.00
_cell.angle_gamma   90.00
#
_symmetry.space_group_name_H-M   'P 1'
#
loop_
_entity.id
_entity.type
_entity.pdbx_description
1 polymer ?
#
loop_
_entity_poly.entity_id
_entity_poly.type
_entity_poly.pdbx_seq_one_letter_code
_entity_poly.pdbx_strand_id
1 'polypeptide(L)'
;MNFSPILIVHGEPNSIFFEIFIKALNHSKIKSPIILISSERIIKLQMKKLGIKKRIKLLNYKNLQFEELNNKSINLINVNFNQ
;
A
#
# COMPACT_ATOMS: atom_id res chain seq x y z
N MET A 1 18.05 -13.21 -1.53
CA MET A 1 18.12 -12.07 -2.46
C MET A 1 17.22 -10.94 -1.97
N ASN A 2 17.75 -9.74 -1.92
CA ASN A 2 16.97 -8.59 -1.47
C ASN A 2 16.47 -7.81 -2.67
N PHE A 3 15.16 -7.63 -2.75
CA PHE A 3 14.53 -6.83 -3.79
C PHE A 3 14.33 -5.42 -3.25
N SER A 4 14.67 -4.42 -4.07
CA SER A 4 14.40 -3.03 -3.72
C SER A 4 12.89 -2.78 -3.67
N PRO A 5 12.39 -2.06 -2.66
CA PRO A 5 10.97 -1.75 -2.60
C PRO A 5 10.51 -0.88 -3.76
N ILE A 6 9.26 -1.07 -4.16
CA ILE A 6 8.61 -0.23 -5.15
C ILE A 6 7.76 0.78 -4.40
N LEU A 7 8.00 2.07 -4.64
CA LEU A 7 7.24 3.14 -3.98
C LEU A 7 6.13 3.62 -4.90
N ILE A 8 4.91 3.64 -4.39
CA ILE A 8 3.75 4.15 -5.13
C ILE A 8 3.10 5.23 -4.30
N VAL A 9 2.86 6.40 -4.92
CA VAL A 9 2.15 7.51 -4.28
C VAL A 9 0.76 7.62 -4.85
N HIS A 10 -0.24 7.61 -3.98
CA HIS A 10 -1.65 7.71 -4.39
C HIS A 10 -2.40 8.62 -3.42
N GLY A 11 -2.95 9.72 -3.94
CA GLY A 11 -3.69 10.70 -3.14
C GLY A 11 -5.13 10.91 -3.57
N GLU A 12 -5.59 10.22 -4.59
CA GLU A 12 -6.94 10.40 -5.11
C GLU A 12 -7.91 9.37 -4.52
N PRO A 13 -9.17 9.77 -4.25
CA PRO A 13 -10.17 8.83 -3.73
C PRO A 13 -10.77 7.94 -4.83
N ASN A 14 -10.08 7.75 -5.93
CA ASN A 14 -10.56 6.96 -7.07
C ASN A 14 -10.26 5.48 -6.84
N SER A 15 -11.32 4.65 -6.87
CA SER A 15 -11.20 3.23 -6.59
C SER A 15 -10.51 2.43 -7.69
N ILE A 16 -10.45 2.94 -8.92
CA ILE A 16 -9.83 2.22 -10.04
C ILE A 16 -8.35 1.95 -9.76
N PHE A 17 -7.62 2.97 -9.28
CA PHE A 17 -6.22 2.78 -8.94
C PHE A 17 -6.05 1.72 -7.85
N PHE A 18 -6.89 1.78 -6.81
CA PHE A 18 -6.76 0.85 -5.70
C PHE A 18 -7.01 -0.59 -6.13
N GLU A 19 -7.97 -0.81 -7.02
CA GLU A 19 -8.22 -2.13 -7.60
C GLU A 19 -6.99 -2.68 -8.30
N ILE A 20 -6.35 -1.85 -9.13
CA ILE A 20 -5.13 -2.22 -9.84
C ILE A 20 -4.01 -2.51 -8.84
N PHE A 21 -3.88 -1.70 -7.81
CA PHE A 21 -2.87 -1.87 -6.76
C PHE A 21 -3.03 -3.22 -6.06
N ILE A 22 -4.25 -3.59 -5.67
CA ILE A 22 -4.51 -4.87 -5.01
C ILE A 22 -4.18 -6.04 -5.93
N LYS A 23 -4.52 -5.95 -7.20
CA LYS A 23 -4.16 -6.99 -8.16
C LYS A 23 -2.65 -7.16 -8.27
N ALA A 24 -1.91 -6.04 -8.25
CA ALA A 24 -0.45 -6.08 -8.28
C ALA A 24 0.12 -6.75 -7.03
N LEU A 25 -0.42 -6.43 -5.84
CA LEU A 25 0.02 -7.06 -4.60
C LEU A 25 -0.15 -8.58 -4.63
N ASN A 26 -1.20 -9.05 -5.27
CA ASN A 26 -1.51 -10.48 -5.31
C ASN A 26 -0.85 -11.21 -6.48
N HIS A 27 -0.08 -10.49 -7.30
CA HIS A 27 0.52 -11.09 -8.48
C HIS A 27 1.81 -11.83 -8.12
N SER A 28 1.85 -13.13 -8.42
CA SER A 28 2.96 -14.00 -8.01
C SER A 28 4.31 -13.65 -8.63
N LYS A 29 4.30 -12.94 -9.76
CA LYS A 29 5.53 -12.54 -10.44
C LYS A 29 6.18 -11.29 -9.85
N ILE A 30 5.43 -10.54 -9.02
CA ILE A 30 5.98 -9.35 -8.37
C ILE A 30 6.67 -9.78 -7.09
N LYS A 31 8.00 -9.73 -7.07
CA LYS A 31 8.82 -10.17 -5.94
C LYS A 31 9.23 -9.01 -5.04
N SER A 32 9.29 -7.80 -5.58
CA SER A 32 9.64 -6.63 -4.79
C SER A 32 8.50 -6.24 -3.86
N PRO A 33 8.77 -5.91 -2.60
CA PRO A 33 7.72 -5.40 -1.72
C PRO A 33 7.25 -4.03 -2.21
N ILE A 34 5.95 -3.79 -2.15
CA ILE A 34 5.36 -2.53 -2.57
C ILE A 34 5.05 -1.70 -1.34
N ILE A 35 5.51 -0.45 -1.34
CA ILE A 35 5.20 0.53 -0.29
C ILE A 35 4.27 1.56 -0.89
N LEU A 36 3.10 1.70 -0.29
CA LEU A 36 2.11 2.69 -0.72
C LEU A 36 2.21 3.92 0.16
N ILE A 37 2.34 5.09 -0.46
CA ILE A 37 2.31 6.37 0.24
C ILE A 37 0.94 6.98 -0.03
N SER A 38 0.09 6.98 0.98
CA SER A 38 -1.29 7.43 0.83
C SER A 38 -1.89 7.73 2.20
N SER A 39 -3.15 8.10 2.23
CA SER A 39 -3.89 8.30 3.46
C SER A 39 -4.54 6.99 3.88
N GLU A 40 -4.32 6.58 5.13
CA GLU A 40 -4.97 5.39 5.69
C GLU A 40 -6.50 5.51 5.57
N ARG A 41 -7.03 6.69 5.78
CA ARG A 41 -8.46 6.95 5.66
C ARG A 41 -8.96 6.66 4.25
N ILE A 42 -8.24 7.14 3.23
CA ILE A 42 -8.60 6.90 1.83
C ILE A 42 -8.55 5.40 1.52
N ILE A 43 -7.49 4.72 1.97
CA ILE A 43 -7.32 3.29 1.71
C ILE A 43 -8.45 2.48 2.36
N LYS A 44 -8.80 2.79 3.61
CA LYS A 44 -9.90 2.10 4.29
C LYS A 44 -11.24 2.31 3.60
N LEU A 45 -11.49 3.53 3.09
CA LEU A 45 -12.71 3.82 2.34
C LEU A 45 -12.77 3.01 1.05
N GLN A 46 -11.64 2.92 0.34
CA GLN A 46 -11.58 2.13 -0.89
C GLN A 46 -11.80 0.64 -0.62
N MET A 47 -11.19 0.12 0.44
CA MET A 47 -11.36 -1.27 0.83
C MET A 47 -12.83 -1.58 1.14
N LYS A 48 -13.48 -0.70 1.88
CA LYS A 48 -14.89 -0.86 2.22
C LYS A 48 -15.76 -0.82 0.96
N LYS A 49 -15.49 0.12 0.07
CA LYS A 49 -16.24 0.30 -1.16
C LYS A 49 -16.13 -0.91 -2.08
N LEU A 50 -14.96 -1.51 -2.16
CA LEU A 50 -14.69 -2.65 -3.03
C LEU A 50 -14.90 -4.01 -2.36
N GLY A 51 -15.22 -4.03 -1.07
CA GLY A 51 -15.38 -5.27 -0.33
C GLY A 51 -14.08 -6.03 -0.14
N ILE A 52 -12.96 -5.34 -0.10
CA ILE A 52 -11.65 -5.95 0.05
C ILE A 52 -11.24 -5.91 1.51
N LYS A 53 -10.79 -7.06 2.04
CA LYS A 53 -10.25 -7.16 3.39
C LYS A 53 -8.78 -7.55 3.29
N LYS A 54 -7.91 -6.63 3.69
CA LYS A 54 -6.47 -6.86 3.67
C LYS A 54 -5.85 -6.08 4.82
N ARG A 55 -4.86 -6.70 5.47
CA ARG A 55 -4.16 -6.04 6.58
C ARG A 55 -3.40 -4.82 6.07
N ILE A 56 -3.49 -3.73 6.81
CA ILE A 56 -2.68 -2.55 6.57
C ILE A 56 -1.55 -2.55 7.59
N LYS A 57 -0.31 -2.53 7.11
CA LYS A 57 0.86 -2.39 7.96
C LYS A 57 1.35 -0.95 7.85
N LEU A 58 1.19 -0.18 8.92
CA LEU A 58 1.65 1.20 8.95
C LEU A 58 3.16 1.21 9.16
N LEU A 59 3.86 1.92 8.29
CA LEU A 59 5.32 2.02 8.32
C LEU A 59 5.75 3.35 8.91
N ASN A 60 6.84 3.32 9.65
CA ASN A 60 7.53 4.53 10.09
C ASN A 60 8.60 4.87 9.05
N TYR A 61 8.38 5.93 8.28
CA TYR A 61 9.32 6.29 7.20
C TYR A 61 10.72 6.60 7.70
N LYS A 62 10.88 6.94 8.98
CA LYS A 62 12.19 7.23 9.58
C LYS A 62 13.01 5.96 9.85
N ASN A 63 12.35 4.80 9.90
CA ASN A 63 12.98 3.54 10.26
C ASN A 63 12.68 2.44 9.23
N LEU A 64 12.54 2.80 7.95
CA LEU A 64 12.18 1.83 6.92
C LEU A 64 13.18 0.68 6.79
N GLN A 65 14.45 0.94 7.04
CA GLN A 65 15.48 -0.10 6.93
C GLN A 65 15.32 -1.22 7.95
N PHE A 66 14.53 -1.01 9.00
CA PHE A 66 14.27 -2.02 10.02
C PHE A 66 12.93 -2.73 9.82
N GLU A 67 12.18 -2.36 8.80
CA GLU A 67 10.87 -2.94 8.56
C GLU A 67 10.96 -4.21 7.73
N GLU A 68 10.22 -5.25 8.14
CA GLU A 68 10.02 -6.43 7.32
C GLU A 68 8.90 -6.14 6.34
N LEU A 69 9.20 -6.18 5.06
CA LEU A 69 8.25 -5.84 4.01
C LEU A 69 7.90 -7.07 3.18
N ASN A 70 6.62 -7.27 2.96
CA ASN A 70 6.14 -8.27 2.03
C ASN A 70 4.76 -7.82 1.51
N ASN A 71 4.29 -8.46 0.45
CA ASN A 71 3.05 -8.06 -0.20
C ASN A 71 1.81 -8.79 0.33
N LYS A 72 1.94 -9.49 1.46
CA LYS A 72 0.80 -10.09 2.15
C LYS A 72 -0.04 -9.05 2.86
N SER A 73 0.56 -7.89 3.13
CA SER A 73 -0.13 -6.74 3.73
C SER A 73 0.08 -5.53 2.85
N ILE A 74 -0.78 -4.52 3.03
CA ILE A 74 -0.58 -3.21 2.42
C ILE A 74 0.43 -2.47 3.28
N ASN A 75 1.65 -2.30 2.77
CA ASN A 75 2.70 -1.56 3.48
C ASN A 75 2.46 -0.08 3.21
N LEU A 76 1.98 0.64 4.21
CA LEU A 76 1.49 2.01 4.05
C LEU A 76 2.31 3.01 4.83
N ILE A 77 2.81 4.04 4.14
CA ILE A 77 3.28 5.26 4.76
C ILE A 77 2.09 6.22 4.76
N ASN A 78 1.53 6.46 5.95
CA ASN A 78 0.34 7.28 6.09
C ASN A 78 0.70 8.75 5.99
N VAL A 79 0.03 9.45 5.09
CA VAL A 79 0.16 10.91 4.93
C VAL A 79 -1.24 11.51 4.92
N ASN A 80 -1.34 12.76 5.39
CA ASN A 80 -2.60 13.48 5.39
C ASN A 80 -2.66 14.35 4.15
N PHE A 81 -3.65 14.12 3.32
CA PHE A 81 -3.90 14.97 2.17
C PHE A 81 -4.95 16.00 2.55
N ASN A 82 -4.60 17.27 2.43
CA ASN A 82 -5.55 18.36 2.63
C ASN A 82 -6.40 18.48 1.36
N GLN A 83 -7.70 18.41 1.57
CA GLN A 83 -8.66 18.57 0.48
C GLN A 83 -9.52 19.80 0.70
#